data_c8ff476ad15ff54eec6685027e133492
#
_entry.id   c8ff476ad15ff54eec6685027e133492
#
_cell.length_a   1.000
_cell.length_b   1.000
_cell.length_c   1.000
_cell.angle_alpha   90.00
_cell.angle_beta   90.00
_cell.angle_gamma   90.00
#
_symmetry.space_group_name_H-M   'P 1'
#
loop_
_entity.id
_entity.type
_entity.pdbx_description
1 polymer ?
#
loop_
_entity_poly.entity_id
_entity_poly.type
_entity_poly.pdbx_seq_one_letter_code
_entity_poly.pdbx_strand_id
1 'polypeptide(L)'
;MKKGLTELVFILDRSGSMHGLEADTIGGFNSLIERQRSEPGEALVSTVLFNDNTQVLHDRVQLDEVQPITEREYRVGGCTALLDAIGGAIHHIGNVHKYARSEDVPEHTLFVITTDGMENASRVYTAQKVREMISREREKYGWEFLFLGANIDAVETAGRIGISPDRAANYNCDSEGTRLNYEAMDAAVSAVRSSAPLDARWKDAIEEDFRKRGKK
;
A
#
# COMPACT_ATOMS: atom_id res chain seq x y z
N MET A 1 17.36 15.53 -2.44
CA MET A 1 15.93 15.12 -2.43
C MET A 1 15.07 16.33 -2.74
N LYS A 2 14.03 16.16 -3.52
CA LYS A 2 13.06 17.20 -3.88
C LYS A 2 12.09 17.43 -2.72
N LYS A 3 12.25 18.56 -2.03
CA LYS A 3 11.38 18.93 -0.91
C LYS A 3 9.92 19.07 -1.35
N GLY A 4 9.00 18.57 -0.52
CA GLY A 4 7.57 18.59 -0.79
C GLY A 4 7.10 17.62 -1.87
N LEU A 5 7.98 16.76 -2.40
CA LEU A 5 7.61 15.68 -3.30
C LEU A 5 7.53 14.35 -2.52
N THR A 6 6.41 13.67 -2.65
CA THR A 6 6.20 12.33 -2.06
C THR A 6 6.04 11.27 -3.14
N GLU A 7 6.67 10.11 -2.97
CA GLU A 7 6.44 8.89 -3.75
C GLU A 7 5.42 8.03 -3.03
N LEU A 8 4.27 7.79 -3.65
CA LEU A 8 3.19 6.94 -3.13
C LEU A 8 3.13 5.66 -3.95
N VAL A 9 3.29 4.52 -3.29
CA VAL A 9 3.27 3.20 -3.96
C VAL A 9 2.16 2.36 -3.35
N PHE A 10 1.08 2.15 -4.09
CA PHE A 10 -0.04 1.32 -3.71
C PHE A 10 0.12 -0.08 -4.29
N ILE A 11 0.10 -1.10 -3.43
CA ILE A 11 0.15 -2.52 -3.80
C ILE A 11 -1.19 -3.12 -3.40
N LEU A 12 -2.06 -3.35 -4.38
CA LEU A 12 -3.46 -3.71 -4.19
C LEU A 12 -3.71 -5.15 -4.63
N ASP A 13 -4.20 -5.95 -3.71
CA ASP A 13 -4.61 -7.32 -3.96
C ASP A 13 -5.85 -7.36 -4.85
N ARG A 14 -5.82 -8.19 -5.88
CA ARG A 14 -6.98 -8.57 -6.70
C ARG A 14 -7.10 -10.09 -6.83
N SER A 15 -6.60 -10.84 -5.85
CA SER A 15 -6.75 -12.29 -5.79
C SER A 15 -8.21 -12.70 -5.59
N GLY A 16 -8.49 -14.00 -5.68
CA GLY A 16 -9.85 -14.52 -5.63
C GLY A 16 -10.62 -14.23 -4.35
N SER A 17 -9.92 -14.02 -3.24
CA SER A 17 -10.51 -13.66 -1.94
C SER A 17 -11.15 -12.26 -1.93
N MET A 18 -10.67 -11.35 -2.79
CA MET A 18 -11.25 -10.00 -2.95
C MET A 18 -12.63 -9.99 -3.64
N HIS A 19 -13.19 -11.17 -3.99
CA HIS A 19 -14.48 -11.23 -4.65
C HIS A 19 -15.62 -10.66 -3.80
N GLY A 20 -16.37 -9.75 -4.40
CA GLY A 20 -17.45 -9.00 -3.74
C GLY A 20 -17.03 -7.65 -3.15
N LEU A 21 -15.73 -7.33 -3.15
CA LEU A 21 -15.17 -6.05 -2.70
C LEU A 21 -14.64 -5.17 -3.84
N GLU A 22 -14.88 -5.57 -5.11
CA GLU A 22 -14.36 -4.88 -6.28
C GLU A 22 -14.81 -3.41 -6.31
N ALA A 23 -16.10 -3.17 -6.15
CA ALA A 23 -16.66 -1.80 -6.17
C ALA A 23 -16.14 -0.95 -5.00
N ASP A 24 -16.02 -1.53 -3.81
CA ASP A 24 -15.52 -0.84 -2.61
C ASP A 24 -14.04 -0.49 -2.73
N THR A 25 -13.24 -1.41 -3.30
CA THR A 25 -11.80 -1.21 -3.53
C THR A 25 -11.58 -0.13 -4.60
N ILE A 26 -12.27 -0.22 -5.73
CA ILE A 26 -12.21 0.77 -6.81
C ILE A 26 -12.65 2.14 -6.30
N GLY A 27 -13.82 2.20 -5.66
CA GLY A 27 -14.37 3.44 -5.11
C GLY A 27 -13.49 4.06 -4.04
N GLY A 28 -12.97 3.25 -3.13
CA GLY A 28 -12.07 3.66 -2.06
C GLY A 28 -10.76 4.24 -2.59
N PHE A 29 -10.09 3.53 -3.52
CA PHE A 29 -8.86 4.00 -4.15
C PHE A 29 -9.08 5.31 -4.90
N ASN A 30 -10.08 5.38 -5.77
CA ASN A 30 -10.36 6.57 -6.56
C ASN A 30 -10.69 7.77 -5.67
N SER A 31 -11.47 7.56 -4.60
CA SER A 31 -11.80 8.61 -3.63
C SER A 31 -10.57 9.09 -2.86
N LEU A 32 -9.65 8.18 -2.49
CA LEU A 32 -8.38 8.55 -1.86
C LEU A 32 -7.56 9.44 -2.80
N ILE A 33 -7.39 9.05 -4.06
CA ILE A 33 -6.64 9.85 -5.05
C ILE A 33 -7.27 11.25 -5.21
N GLU A 34 -8.59 11.34 -5.32
CA GLU A 34 -9.28 12.64 -5.45
C GLU A 34 -9.09 13.53 -4.22
N ARG A 35 -9.17 12.97 -3.00
CA ARG A 35 -8.90 13.75 -1.78
C ARG A 35 -7.46 14.23 -1.73
N GLN A 36 -6.53 13.36 -2.07
CA GLN A 36 -5.10 13.67 -2.08
C GLN A 36 -4.72 14.76 -3.10
N ARG A 37 -5.47 14.92 -4.19
CA ARG A 37 -5.30 16.04 -5.14
C ARG A 37 -5.60 17.41 -4.52
N SER A 38 -6.46 17.44 -3.51
CA SER A 38 -6.81 18.68 -2.79
C SER A 38 -5.79 19.06 -1.72
N GLU A 39 -4.86 18.17 -1.38
CA GLU A 39 -3.83 18.38 -0.38
C GLU A 39 -2.60 19.09 -0.98
N PRO A 40 -1.92 19.95 -0.21
CA PRO A 40 -0.72 20.63 -0.69
C PRO A 40 0.45 19.66 -0.93
N GLY A 41 1.37 20.07 -1.79
CA GLY A 41 2.57 19.31 -2.14
C GLY A 41 2.41 18.45 -3.40
N GLU A 42 3.53 18.09 -3.99
CA GLU A 42 3.55 17.22 -5.17
C GLU A 42 3.63 15.75 -4.77
N ALA A 43 2.99 14.88 -5.55
CA ALA A 43 3.14 13.44 -5.36
C ALA A 43 3.24 12.70 -6.69
N LEU A 44 4.06 11.64 -6.69
CA LEU A 44 4.12 10.63 -7.73
C LEU A 44 3.40 9.39 -7.23
N VAL A 45 2.59 8.80 -8.09
CA VAL A 45 1.78 7.63 -7.73
C VAL A 45 2.17 6.45 -8.60
N SER A 46 2.51 5.35 -7.94
CA SER A 46 2.62 4.03 -8.54
C SER A 46 1.52 3.14 -7.99
N THR A 47 0.80 2.44 -8.88
CA THR A 47 -0.23 1.47 -8.47
C THR A 47 0.08 0.12 -9.08
N VAL A 48 0.26 -0.84 -8.21
CA VAL A 48 0.59 -2.23 -8.55
C VAL A 48 -0.60 -3.10 -8.14
N LEU A 49 -1.24 -3.70 -9.12
CA LEU A 49 -2.29 -4.71 -8.90
C LEU A 49 -1.64 -6.08 -8.93
N PHE A 50 -2.00 -6.95 -8.00
CA PHE A 50 -1.45 -8.30 -7.99
C PHE A 50 -2.47 -9.39 -7.68
N ASN A 51 -2.23 -10.56 -8.23
CA ASN A 51 -2.80 -11.86 -7.91
C ASN A 51 -1.72 -12.93 -8.13
N ASP A 52 -1.86 -13.88 -9.05
CA ASP A 52 -0.77 -14.77 -9.51
C ASP A 52 0.32 -14.00 -10.26
N ASN A 53 -0.03 -12.82 -10.78
CA ASN A 53 0.83 -11.96 -11.56
C ASN A 53 0.76 -10.52 -11.05
N THR A 54 1.81 -9.77 -11.32
CA THR A 54 1.89 -8.35 -11.00
C THR A 54 1.61 -7.52 -12.25
N GLN A 55 0.76 -6.51 -12.12
CA GLN A 55 0.48 -5.51 -13.14
C GLN A 55 0.73 -4.11 -12.59
N VAL A 56 1.66 -3.38 -13.19
CA VAL A 56 1.84 -1.95 -12.90
C VAL A 56 0.79 -1.19 -13.72
N LEU A 57 -0.13 -0.55 -13.02
CA LEU A 57 -1.19 0.25 -13.64
C LEU A 57 -0.76 1.71 -13.78
N HIS A 58 -0.19 2.28 -12.72
CA HIS A 58 0.42 3.60 -12.73
C HIS A 58 1.89 3.42 -12.35
N ASP A 59 2.80 4.06 -13.09
CA ASP A 59 4.23 4.04 -12.82
C ASP A 59 4.73 5.47 -12.66
N ARG A 60 4.81 5.92 -11.41
CA ARG A 60 5.29 7.25 -11.03
C ARG A 60 4.56 8.39 -11.76
N VAL A 61 3.26 8.25 -11.94
CA VAL A 61 2.41 9.26 -12.57
C VAL A 61 2.20 10.41 -11.60
N GLN A 62 2.25 11.65 -12.09
CA GLN A 62 1.87 12.82 -11.27
C GLN A 62 0.46 12.63 -10.71
N LEU A 63 0.25 12.94 -9.44
CA LEU A 63 -1.03 12.71 -8.75
C LEU A 63 -2.23 13.29 -9.50
N ASP A 64 -2.07 14.48 -10.10
CA ASP A 64 -3.12 15.14 -10.86
C ASP A 64 -3.46 14.43 -12.18
N GLU A 65 -2.56 13.61 -12.69
CA GLU A 65 -2.70 12.87 -13.95
C GLU A 65 -3.14 11.41 -13.76
N VAL A 66 -3.22 10.93 -12.51
CA VAL A 66 -3.63 9.54 -12.20
C VAL A 66 -5.02 9.28 -12.73
N GLN A 67 -5.16 8.31 -13.62
CA GLN A 67 -6.48 7.90 -14.12
C GLN A 67 -7.19 7.02 -13.10
N PRO A 68 -8.52 7.15 -12.94
CA PRO A 68 -9.29 6.28 -12.06
C PRO A 68 -9.13 4.81 -12.44
N ILE A 69 -9.09 3.94 -11.44
CA ILE A 69 -9.21 2.49 -11.65
C ILE A 69 -10.68 2.17 -11.95
N THR A 70 -10.91 1.24 -12.87
CA THR A 70 -12.24 0.75 -13.22
C THR A 70 -12.30 -0.79 -13.15
N GLU A 71 -13.48 -1.37 -13.34
CA GLU A 71 -13.67 -2.82 -13.43
C GLU A 71 -12.88 -3.47 -14.59
N ARG A 72 -12.37 -2.67 -15.52
CA ARG A 72 -11.54 -3.18 -16.63
C ARG A 72 -10.13 -3.55 -16.14
N GLU A 73 -9.57 -2.75 -15.26
CA GLU A 73 -8.23 -2.92 -14.70
C GLU A 73 -8.27 -3.82 -13.44
N TYR A 74 -9.24 -3.58 -12.55
CA TYR A 74 -9.37 -4.32 -11.29
C TYR A 74 -10.30 -5.52 -11.45
N ARG A 75 -9.75 -6.60 -12.02
CA ARG A 75 -10.44 -7.88 -12.17
C ARG A 75 -9.91 -8.87 -11.15
N VAL A 76 -10.80 -9.32 -10.29
CA VAL A 76 -10.49 -10.25 -9.20
C VAL A 76 -10.39 -11.68 -9.71
N GLY A 77 -9.44 -12.44 -9.17
CA GLY A 77 -9.23 -13.85 -9.43
C GLY A 77 -7.79 -14.32 -9.22
N GLY A 78 -7.59 -15.63 -9.20
CA GLY A 78 -6.27 -16.24 -9.02
C GLY A 78 -5.83 -16.32 -7.56
N CYS A 79 -4.54 -16.59 -7.38
CA CYS A 79 -3.85 -16.74 -6.10
C CYS A 79 -3.21 -15.43 -5.65
N THR A 80 -2.38 -15.45 -4.58
CA THR A 80 -1.84 -14.26 -3.93
C THR A 80 -0.32 -14.30 -3.93
N ALA A 81 0.33 -13.69 -4.95
CA ALA A 81 1.78 -13.56 -5.06
C ALA A 81 2.25 -12.24 -4.40
N LEU A 82 1.98 -12.08 -3.11
CA LEU A 82 2.20 -10.86 -2.33
C LEU A 82 3.68 -10.47 -2.26
N LEU A 83 4.57 -11.44 -2.00
CA LEU A 83 6.00 -11.17 -1.86
C LEU A 83 6.61 -10.74 -3.19
N ASP A 84 6.16 -11.29 -4.31
CA ASP A 84 6.63 -10.91 -5.65
C ASP A 84 6.18 -9.48 -5.99
N ALA A 85 4.95 -9.10 -5.62
CA ALA A 85 4.45 -7.75 -5.80
C ALA A 85 5.24 -6.72 -4.96
N ILE A 86 5.45 -6.99 -3.67
CA ILE A 86 6.20 -6.10 -2.77
C ILE A 86 7.66 -5.99 -3.21
N GLY A 87 8.33 -7.15 -3.41
CA GLY A 87 9.74 -7.19 -3.80
C GLY A 87 10.00 -6.51 -5.14
N GLY A 88 9.12 -6.75 -6.12
CA GLY A 88 9.18 -6.12 -7.43
C GLY A 88 9.03 -4.59 -7.37
N ALA A 89 8.03 -4.11 -6.62
CA ALA A 89 7.80 -2.68 -6.44
C ALA A 89 8.98 -1.98 -5.73
N ILE A 90 9.50 -2.56 -4.64
CA ILE A 90 10.67 -2.01 -3.93
C ILE A 90 11.89 -1.98 -4.86
N HIS A 91 12.12 -3.05 -5.62
CA HIS A 91 13.24 -3.11 -6.57
C HIS A 91 13.13 -2.02 -7.64
N HIS A 92 11.92 -1.86 -8.22
CA HIS A 92 11.67 -0.85 -9.26
C HIS A 92 11.91 0.57 -8.75
N ILE A 93 11.22 0.97 -7.68
CA ILE A 93 11.33 2.33 -7.11
C ILE A 93 12.75 2.60 -6.60
N GLY A 94 13.37 1.62 -5.94
CA GLY A 94 14.76 1.74 -5.48
C GLY A 94 15.77 1.95 -6.61
N ASN A 95 15.57 1.29 -7.76
CA ASN A 95 16.39 1.52 -8.94
C ASN A 95 16.16 2.93 -9.53
N VAL A 96 14.90 3.36 -9.62
CA VAL A 96 14.58 4.71 -10.09
C VAL A 96 15.28 5.77 -9.21
N HIS A 97 15.13 5.67 -7.89
CA HIS A 97 15.78 6.62 -6.96
C HIS A 97 17.31 6.57 -7.03
N LYS A 98 17.89 5.38 -7.20
CA LYS A 98 19.34 5.18 -7.31
C LYS A 98 19.95 5.89 -8.52
N TYR A 99 19.22 5.92 -9.65
CA TYR A 99 19.72 6.49 -10.89
C TYR A 99 19.17 7.90 -11.19
N ALA A 100 18.21 8.38 -10.40
CA ALA A 100 17.72 9.75 -10.48
C ALA A 100 18.79 10.73 -9.97
N ARG A 101 18.71 11.97 -10.44
CA ARG A 101 19.50 13.06 -9.85
C ARG A 101 19.02 13.28 -8.41
N SER A 102 19.92 13.64 -7.51
CA SER A 102 19.59 13.82 -6.09
C SER A 102 18.44 14.82 -5.84
N GLU A 103 18.32 15.82 -6.71
CA GLU A 103 17.26 16.84 -6.69
C GLU A 103 15.89 16.32 -7.18
N ASP A 104 15.85 15.18 -7.86
CA ASP A 104 14.62 14.56 -8.39
C ASP A 104 14.12 13.38 -7.50
N VAL A 105 14.93 12.95 -6.52
CA VAL A 105 14.53 11.92 -5.56
C VAL A 105 13.50 12.49 -4.59
N PRO A 106 12.33 11.89 -4.41
CA PRO A 106 11.31 12.34 -3.46
C PRO A 106 11.84 12.50 -2.03
N GLU A 107 11.29 13.46 -1.29
CA GLU A 107 11.59 13.66 0.13
C GLU A 107 11.05 12.52 0.97
N HIS A 108 9.84 12.05 0.64
CA HIS A 108 9.16 10.95 1.31
C HIS A 108 8.80 9.85 0.32
N THR A 109 8.84 8.61 0.79
CA THR A 109 8.37 7.44 0.04
C THR A 109 7.52 6.59 0.96
N LEU A 110 6.28 6.35 0.57
CA LEU A 110 5.31 5.56 1.32
C LEU A 110 4.79 4.41 0.46
N PHE A 111 4.96 3.19 0.95
CA PHE A 111 4.33 1.99 0.42
C PHE A 111 3.08 1.67 1.23
N VAL A 112 1.97 1.48 0.55
CA VAL A 112 0.69 1.03 1.13
C VAL A 112 0.32 -0.30 0.52
N ILE A 113 0.31 -1.34 1.34
CA ILE A 113 0.09 -2.73 0.94
C ILE A 113 -1.24 -3.18 1.51
N THR A 114 -2.16 -3.60 0.64
CA THR A 114 -3.46 -4.15 1.05
C THR A 114 -3.63 -5.56 0.52
N THR A 115 -4.07 -6.48 1.36
CA THR A 115 -4.37 -7.87 0.99
C THR A 115 -5.47 -8.44 1.88
N ASP A 116 -6.28 -9.36 1.37
CA ASP A 116 -7.24 -10.13 2.14
C ASP A 116 -6.94 -11.65 2.16
N GLY A 117 -5.78 -12.03 1.67
CA GLY A 117 -5.36 -13.42 1.56
C GLY A 117 -3.94 -13.68 2.03
N MET A 118 -3.68 -14.95 2.37
CA MET A 118 -2.33 -15.41 2.69
C MET A 118 -1.49 -15.52 1.42
N GLU A 119 -0.20 -15.13 1.51
CA GLU A 119 0.82 -15.43 0.51
C GLU A 119 0.83 -16.92 0.14
N ASN A 120 0.66 -17.24 -1.13
CA ASN A 120 0.61 -18.64 -1.58
C ASN A 120 1.12 -18.87 -3.01
N ALA A 121 1.59 -17.84 -3.73
CA ALA A 121 1.92 -17.94 -5.14
C ALA A 121 3.24 -17.31 -5.57
N SER A 122 3.95 -16.61 -4.68
CA SER A 122 5.23 -15.97 -5.01
C SER A 122 6.32 -16.98 -5.36
N ARG A 123 7.13 -16.64 -6.37
CA ARG A 123 8.17 -17.52 -6.92
C ARG A 123 9.54 -16.85 -7.03
N VAL A 124 9.59 -15.52 -6.98
CA VAL A 124 10.80 -14.71 -7.19
C VAL A 124 11.37 -14.21 -5.88
N TYR A 125 10.52 -13.74 -4.98
CA TYR A 125 10.94 -13.18 -3.70
C TYR A 125 10.50 -14.05 -2.53
N THR A 126 11.42 -14.26 -1.58
CA THR A 126 11.14 -14.89 -0.28
C THR A 126 10.81 -13.83 0.76
N ALA A 127 10.11 -14.21 1.84
CA ALA A 127 9.83 -13.31 2.97
C ALA A 127 11.11 -12.71 3.55
N GLN A 128 12.18 -13.51 3.68
CA GLN A 128 13.47 -13.03 4.14
C GLN A 128 14.05 -11.96 3.22
N LYS A 129 13.99 -12.18 1.90
CA LYS A 129 14.50 -11.21 0.92
C LYS A 129 13.74 -9.90 0.96
N VAL A 130 12.39 -9.96 1.02
CA VAL A 130 11.53 -8.77 1.16
C VAL A 130 11.85 -8.04 2.47
N ARG A 131 12.04 -8.77 3.58
CA ARG A 131 12.44 -8.19 4.87
C ARG A 131 13.75 -7.42 4.79
N GLU A 132 14.77 -8.00 4.16
CA GLU A 132 16.06 -7.34 3.96
C GLU A 132 15.92 -6.05 3.15
N MET A 133 15.08 -6.08 2.10
CA MET A 133 14.80 -4.92 1.27
C MET A 133 14.09 -3.83 2.07
N ILE A 134 12.99 -4.16 2.77
CA ILE A 134 12.25 -3.21 3.61
C ILE A 134 13.15 -2.59 4.67
N SER A 135 13.92 -3.41 5.41
CA SER A 135 14.83 -2.92 6.44
C SER A 135 15.83 -1.93 5.86
N ARG A 136 16.45 -2.27 4.72
CA ARG A 136 17.41 -1.39 4.05
C ARG A 136 16.79 -0.04 3.64
N GLU A 137 15.60 -0.07 3.02
CA GLU A 137 14.98 1.16 2.53
C GLU A 137 14.50 2.05 3.67
N ARG A 138 14.01 1.45 4.76
CA ARG A 138 13.65 2.18 5.98
C ARG A 138 14.85 2.81 6.67
N GLU A 139 15.90 2.02 6.96
CA GLU A 139 17.07 2.47 7.73
C GLU A 139 17.91 3.48 6.97
N LYS A 140 18.08 3.29 5.66
CA LYS A 140 18.98 4.10 4.86
C LYS A 140 18.32 5.31 4.21
N TYR A 141 17.06 5.18 3.84
CA TYR A 141 16.36 6.18 3.03
C TYR A 141 15.08 6.72 3.67
N GLY A 142 14.71 6.23 4.86
CA GLY A 142 13.52 6.69 5.58
C GLY A 142 12.18 6.34 4.91
N TRP A 143 12.16 5.26 4.10
CA TRP A 143 10.90 4.83 3.50
C TRP A 143 9.93 4.30 4.56
N GLU A 144 8.66 4.61 4.37
CA GLU A 144 7.57 4.11 5.22
C GLU A 144 6.80 3.01 4.50
N PHE A 145 6.32 2.03 5.29
CA PHE A 145 5.55 0.90 4.80
C PHE A 145 4.34 0.69 5.69
N LEU A 146 3.14 0.70 5.10
CA LEU A 146 1.88 0.32 5.75
C LEU A 146 1.41 -1.01 5.21
N PHE A 147 0.92 -1.86 6.10
CA PHE A 147 0.37 -3.17 5.77
C PHE A 147 -1.04 -3.31 6.35
N LEU A 148 -2.02 -3.51 5.49
CA LEU A 148 -3.41 -3.67 5.85
C LEU A 148 -3.89 -5.04 5.36
N GLY A 149 -4.24 -5.89 6.31
CA GLY A 149 -4.62 -7.27 6.02
C GLY A 149 -6.03 -7.59 6.52
N ALA A 150 -6.80 -8.31 5.71
CA ALA A 150 -8.04 -8.94 6.13
C ALA A 150 -7.90 -10.47 6.06
N ASN A 151 -8.73 -11.20 6.81
CA ASN A 151 -8.73 -12.67 6.83
C ASN A 151 -7.38 -13.34 7.16
N ILE A 152 -6.41 -12.56 7.64
CA ILE A 152 -5.07 -13.01 8.04
C ILE A 152 -4.68 -12.32 9.34
N ASP A 153 -3.64 -12.81 10.03
CA ASP A 153 -2.98 -11.99 11.05
C ASP A 153 -2.04 -11.01 10.34
N ALA A 154 -2.55 -9.79 10.13
CA ALA A 154 -1.80 -8.73 9.43
C ALA A 154 -0.54 -8.32 10.19
N VAL A 155 -0.59 -8.29 11.53
CA VAL A 155 0.57 -7.91 12.35
C VAL A 155 1.67 -8.97 12.28
N GLU A 156 1.30 -10.25 12.39
CA GLU A 156 2.25 -11.35 12.23
C GLU A 156 2.84 -11.38 10.81
N THR A 157 1.98 -11.28 9.78
CA THR A 157 2.40 -11.30 8.38
C THR A 157 3.35 -10.15 8.06
N ALA A 158 3.00 -8.93 8.46
CA ALA A 158 3.84 -7.74 8.34
C ALA A 158 5.19 -7.89 9.06
N GLY A 159 5.18 -8.44 10.28
CA GLY A 159 6.36 -8.71 11.07
C GLY A 159 7.35 -9.68 10.41
N ARG A 160 6.84 -10.69 9.69
CA ARG A 160 7.67 -11.63 8.91
C ARG A 160 8.49 -10.94 7.82
N ILE A 161 7.95 -9.88 7.23
CA ILE A 161 8.61 -9.08 6.19
C ILE A 161 9.24 -7.79 6.71
N GLY A 162 9.31 -7.60 8.04
CA GLY A 162 10.05 -6.49 8.68
C GLY A 162 9.27 -5.19 8.83
N ILE A 163 7.94 -5.21 8.67
CA ILE A 163 7.06 -4.09 8.97
C ILE A 163 6.64 -4.19 10.44
N SER A 164 6.77 -3.09 11.18
CA SER A 164 6.48 -3.04 12.61
C SER A 164 4.97 -3.04 12.90
N PRO A 165 4.55 -3.51 14.10
CA PRO A 165 3.14 -3.59 14.47
C PRO A 165 2.38 -2.26 14.41
N ASP A 166 3.05 -1.13 14.66
CA ASP A 166 2.48 0.22 14.54
C ASP A 166 2.20 0.65 13.10
N ARG A 167 2.69 -0.11 12.12
CA ARG A 167 2.50 0.07 10.68
C ARG A 167 1.63 -1.02 10.05
N ALA A 168 1.04 -1.91 10.85
CA ALA A 168 0.17 -2.98 10.39
C ALA A 168 -1.21 -2.89 11.05
N ALA A 169 -2.27 -3.17 10.31
CA ALA A 169 -3.64 -3.21 10.81
C ALA A 169 -4.42 -4.38 10.21
N ASN A 170 -5.25 -5.02 11.05
CA ASN A 170 -6.28 -5.94 10.60
C ASN A 170 -7.56 -5.17 10.31
N TYR A 171 -8.23 -5.44 9.18
CA TYR A 171 -9.53 -4.87 8.88
C TYR A 171 -10.56 -5.96 8.56
N ASN A 172 -11.85 -5.63 8.70
CA ASN A 172 -12.92 -6.56 8.35
C ASN A 172 -13.11 -6.60 6.83
N CYS A 173 -13.17 -7.80 6.25
CA CYS A 173 -13.34 -8.03 4.81
C CYS A 173 -14.82 -7.83 4.41
N ASP A 174 -15.31 -6.61 4.48
CA ASP A 174 -16.63 -6.16 4.06
C ASP A 174 -16.60 -4.69 3.62
N SER A 175 -17.70 -4.18 3.09
CA SER A 175 -17.79 -2.80 2.58
C SER A 175 -17.44 -1.75 3.62
N GLU A 176 -17.86 -1.91 4.87
CA GLU A 176 -17.57 -0.97 5.95
C GLU A 176 -16.09 -1.02 6.34
N GLY A 177 -15.52 -2.22 6.50
CA GLY A 177 -14.09 -2.40 6.78
C GLY A 177 -13.21 -1.85 5.67
N THR A 178 -13.58 -2.07 4.40
CA THR A 178 -12.89 -1.53 3.24
C THR A 178 -12.96 0.00 3.22
N ARG A 179 -14.12 0.59 3.52
CA ARG A 179 -14.29 2.06 3.63
C ARG A 179 -13.37 2.65 4.70
N LEU A 180 -13.39 2.10 5.91
CA LEU A 180 -12.53 2.54 7.03
C LEU A 180 -11.05 2.38 6.69
N ASN A 181 -10.69 1.31 5.99
CA ASN A 181 -9.34 1.05 5.52
C ASN A 181 -8.83 2.19 4.62
N TYR A 182 -9.63 2.58 3.61
CA TYR A 182 -9.24 3.69 2.72
C TYR A 182 -9.25 5.05 3.41
N GLU A 183 -10.12 5.30 4.39
CA GLU A 183 -10.09 6.52 5.21
C GLU A 183 -8.82 6.62 6.06
N ALA A 184 -8.40 5.51 6.67
CA ALA A 184 -7.17 5.48 7.45
C ALA A 184 -5.91 5.59 6.56
N MET A 185 -5.92 4.97 5.38
CA MET A 185 -4.86 5.17 4.38
C MET A 185 -4.75 6.63 3.97
N ASP A 186 -5.87 7.30 3.70
CA ASP A 186 -5.90 8.71 3.33
C ASP A 186 -5.27 9.61 4.40
N ALA A 187 -5.64 9.41 5.67
CA ALA A 187 -5.05 10.13 6.80
C ALA A 187 -3.53 9.87 6.93
N ALA A 188 -3.10 8.62 6.74
CA ALA A 188 -1.69 8.27 6.79
C ALA A 188 -0.88 8.89 5.63
N VAL A 189 -1.43 8.89 4.42
CA VAL A 189 -0.83 9.55 3.24
C VAL A 189 -0.71 11.05 3.48
N SER A 190 -1.76 11.72 3.98
CA SER A 190 -1.74 13.15 4.30
C SER A 190 -0.69 13.48 5.36
N ALA A 191 -0.52 12.65 6.39
CA ALA A 191 0.51 12.84 7.42
C ALA A 191 1.92 12.78 6.80
N VAL A 192 2.20 11.77 5.97
CA VAL A 192 3.52 11.63 5.32
C VAL A 192 3.77 12.79 4.36
N ARG A 193 2.80 13.17 3.53
CA ARG A 193 2.92 14.30 2.58
C ARG A 193 3.18 15.65 3.27
N SER A 194 2.61 15.83 4.44
CA SER A 194 2.83 17.04 5.25
C SER A 194 4.09 16.98 6.13
N SER A 195 4.92 15.94 5.98
CA SER A 195 6.08 15.68 6.86
C SER A 195 5.72 15.57 8.34
N ALA A 196 4.46 15.26 8.66
CA ALA A 196 4.02 15.01 10.03
C ALA A 196 4.41 13.59 10.46
N PRO A 197 4.72 13.37 11.74
CA PRO A 197 4.99 12.03 12.24
C PRO A 197 3.78 11.12 12.04
N LEU A 198 3.99 9.98 11.41
CA LEU A 198 2.98 8.94 11.30
C LEU A 198 2.99 8.13 12.61
N ASP A 199 2.13 8.51 13.58
CA ASP A 199 1.99 7.77 14.83
C ASP A 199 1.02 6.57 14.67
N ALA A 200 0.97 5.68 15.67
CA ALA A 200 0.16 4.46 15.61
C ALA A 200 -1.36 4.73 15.53
N ARG A 201 -1.83 5.92 15.84
CA ARG A 201 -3.27 6.28 15.86
C ARG A 201 -3.90 6.31 14.47
N TRP A 202 -3.10 6.30 13.40
CA TRP A 202 -3.62 6.25 12.04
C TRP A 202 -4.60 5.09 11.83
N LYS A 203 -4.45 3.99 12.57
CA LYS A 203 -5.23 2.75 12.46
C LYS A 203 -6.31 2.56 13.55
N ASP A 204 -6.46 3.49 14.49
CA ASP A 204 -7.37 3.32 15.64
C ASP A 204 -8.80 2.98 15.22
N ALA A 205 -9.34 3.65 14.19
CA ALA A 205 -10.69 3.41 13.69
C ALA A 205 -10.84 1.99 13.10
N ILE A 206 -9.82 1.51 12.37
CA ILE A 206 -9.80 0.15 11.80
C ILE A 206 -9.76 -0.89 12.93
N GLU A 207 -8.86 -0.71 13.90
CA GLU A 207 -8.68 -1.64 15.01
C GLU A 207 -9.92 -1.67 15.93
N GLU A 208 -10.57 -0.53 16.15
CA GLU A 208 -11.82 -0.46 16.90
C GLU A 208 -12.94 -1.22 16.20
N ASP A 209 -13.09 -1.02 14.90
CA ASP A 209 -14.06 -1.73 14.08
C ASP A 209 -13.78 -3.23 14.06
N PHE A 210 -12.53 -3.63 13.83
CA PHE A 210 -12.12 -5.04 13.83
C PHE A 210 -12.39 -5.70 15.18
N ARG A 211 -12.08 -5.02 16.29
CA ARG A 211 -12.36 -5.53 17.64
C ARG A 211 -13.85 -5.70 17.92
N LYS A 212 -14.69 -4.76 17.42
CA LYS A 212 -16.15 -4.80 17.67
C LYS A 212 -16.86 -5.82 16.81
N ARG A 213 -16.48 -5.97 15.54
CA ARG A 213 -17.17 -6.79 14.54
C ARG A 213 -16.43 -8.07 14.15
N GLY A 214 -15.11 -8.10 14.27
CA GLY A 214 -14.25 -9.22 13.85
C GLY A 214 -14.31 -10.48 14.71
N LYS A 215 -15.19 -10.54 15.71
CA LYS A 215 -15.37 -11.68 16.63
C LYS A 215 -16.51 -12.59 16.17
N LYS A 216 -16.56 -12.94 14.88
CA LYS A 216 -17.48 -14.01 14.44
C LYS A 216 -16.69 -15.21 13.99
#